data_39e546175b3b3eae97d65dabe4d03b9c
#
_entry.id   39e546175b3b3eae97d65dabe4d03b9c
#
_cell.length_a   1.000
_cell.length_b   1.000
_cell.length_c   1.000
_cell.angle_alpha   90.00
_cell.angle_beta   90.00
_cell.angle_gamma   90.00
#
_symmetry.space_group_name_H-M   'P 1'
#
loop_
_entity.id
_entity.type
_entity.pdbx_description
1 polymer ?
#
loop_
_entity_poly.entity_id
_entity_poly.type
_entity_poly.pdbx_seq_one_letter_code
_entity_poly.pdbx_strand_id
1 'polypeptide(L)'
;PNEEAIVVLSPDVIITTNSPESANAIQLKTGIPAVTIPIPESAFDDDARSALRIVGEVLGTQDRCLRLWEYIKSLEADLKSRTSFGDSYARPNAYIGGVSFRGAHGLEGTQSQYPPFEAVGANNLADSIGIQGAFDVDIEQIIKWDPQYIFLEINNIALIEGLLEKRPEILETLSAVREDRVYSNVAFRFSATNTEMAIANAYYVGKVLYPEKFSDIDIEKKTDEITKEFLGIPLYSHLKKSGCEFKKINLKKFLK
;
A
#
# COMPACT_ATOMS: atom_id res chain seq x y z
N PRO A 1 24.37 7.06 5.37
CA PRO A 1 24.30 8.29 4.56
C PRO A 1 25.72 8.82 4.33
N ASN A 2 25.90 9.58 3.24
CA ASN A 2 27.18 10.24 2.95
C ASN A 2 27.20 11.58 3.71
N GLU A 3 27.87 11.61 4.84
CA GLU A 3 27.91 12.78 5.74
C GLU A 3 28.58 13.99 5.08
N GLU A 4 29.62 13.76 4.26
CA GLU A 4 30.29 14.84 3.52
C GLU A 4 29.34 15.53 2.52
N ALA A 5 28.55 14.75 1.79
CA ALA A 5 27.55 15.28 0.89
C ALA A 5 26.46 16.08 1.64
N ILE A 6 26.05 15.63 2.82
CA ILE A 6 25.10 16.36 3.68
C ILE A 6 25.68 17.70 4.11
N VAL A 7 26.94 17.74 4.54
CA VAL A 7 27.59 19.00 4.96
C VAL A 7 27.69 19.97 3.80
N VAL A 8 28.02 19.48 2.58
CA VAL A 8 28.06 20.33 1.36
C VAL A 8 26.70 20.92 1.02
N LEU A 9 25.60 20.17 1.21
CA LEU A 9 24.23 20.64 0.99
C LEU A 9 23.77 21.67 2.04
N SER A 10 24.41 21.66 3.22
CA SER A 10 24.08 22.59 4.34
C SER A 10 22.59 22.74 4.63
N PRO A 11 21.81 21.66 4.82
CA PRO A 11 20.42 21.78 5.18
C PRO A 11 20.26 22.32 6.61
N ASP A 12 19.13 22.98 6.90
CA ASP A 12 18.80 23.47 8.24
C ASP A 12 18.49 22.33 9.23
N VAL A 13 17.97 21.20 8.71
CA VAL A 13 17.59 20.03 9.50
C VAL A 13 17.66 18.75 8.66
N ILE A 14 17.99 17.65 9.30
CA ILE A 14 17.96 16.29 8.72
C ILE A 14 16.76 15.57 9.32
N ILE A 15 15.81 15.13 8.49
CA ILE A 15 14.71 14.25 8.89
C ILE A 15 15.04 12.84 8.41
N THR A 16 14.99 11.87 9.33
CA THR A 16 15.36 10.47 9.04
C THR A 16 14.37 9.51 9.68
N THR A 17 14.33 8.29 9.15
CA THR A 17 13.60 7.16 9.75
C THR A 17 14.54 6.18 10.48
N ASN A 18 15.82 6.51 10.56
CA ASN A 18 16.79 5.71 11.32
C ASN A 18 16.56 5.84 12.82
N SER A 19 17.23 4.98 13.60
CA SER A 19 17.13 5.04 15.07
C SER A 19 17.62 6.40 15.63
N PRO A 20 17.15 6.80 16.82
CA PRO A 20 17.61 8.02 17.50
C PRO A 20 19.15 8.06 17.66
N GLU A 21 19.78 6.92 17.92
CA GLU A 21 21.24 6.80 18.04
C GLU A 21 21.93 7.13 16.70
N SER A 22 21.38 6.63 15.59
CA SER A 22 21.88 6.93 14.24
C SER A 22 21.69 8.42 13.89
N ALA A 23 20.56 9.02 14.24
CA ALA A 23 20.30 10.43 14.06
C ALA A 23 21.29 11.29 14.85
N ASN A 24 21.52 10.95 16.14
CA ASN A 24 22.52 11.61 16.96
C ASN A 24 23.94 11.50 16.39
N ALA A 25 24.31 10.33 15.85
CA ALA A 25 25.61 10.14 15.22
C ALA A 25 25.78 11.03 13.97
N ILE A 26 24.75 11.15 13.14
CA ILE A 26 24.75 12.04 11.97
C ILE A 26 24.88 13.50 12.43
N GLN A 27 24.09 13.93 13.42
CA GLN A 27 24.15 15.28 13.97
C GLN A 27 25.55 15.62 14.52
N LEU A 28 26.17 14.72 15.26
CA LEU A 28 27.53 14.92 15.79
C LEU A 28 28.59 15.07 14.69
N LYS A 29 28.46 14.32 13.60
CA LYS A 29 29.42 14.36 12.48
C LYS A 29 29.21 15.56 11.56
N THR A 30 27.97 15.99 11.36
CA THR A 30 27.65 17.05 10.39
C THR A 30 27.48 18.42 11.05
N GLY A 31 27.21 18.47 12.35
CA GLY A 31 26.83 19.69 13.06
C GLY A 31 25.39 20.18 12.76
N ILE A 32 24.65 19.42 11.97
CA ILE A 32 23.28 19.76 11.52
C ILE A 32 22.27 19.01 12.40
N PRO A 33 21.23 19.69 12.95
CA PRO A 33 20.20 19.03 13.73
C PRO A 33 19.56 17.85 12.97
N ALA A 34 19.40 16.70 13.64
CA ALA A 34 18.79 15.53 13.05
C ALA A 34 17.62 15.03 13.90
N VAL A 35 16.49 14.77 13.26
CA VAL A 35 15.24 14.34 13.89
C VAL A 35 14.78 13.02 13.30
N THR A 36 14.45 12.08 14.17
CA THR A 36 13.86 10.77 13.76
C THR A 36 12.35 10.86 13.76
N ILE A 37 11.74 10.34 12.68
CA ILE A 37 10.30 10.11 12.59
C ILE A 37 10.00 8.61 12.51
N PRO A 38 8.90 8.12 13.09
CA PRO A 38 8.49 6.72 12.95
C PRO A 38 8.07 6.42 11.51
N ILE A 39 8.19 5.14 11.13
CA ILE A 39 7.65 4.61 9.87
C ILE A 39 6.32 3.94 10.19
N PRO A 40 5.18 4.47 9.71
CA PRO A 40 3.88 3.87 10.00
C PRO A 40 3.70 2.52 9.29
N GLU A 41 3.09 1.57 9.97
CA GLU A 41 2.62 0.32 9.38
C GLU A 41 1.34 0.55 8.57
N SER A 42 0.47 1.42 9.07
CA SER A 42 -0.79 1.83 8.44
C SER A 42 -0.88 3.34 8.32
N ALA A 43 -1.66 3.81 7.36
CA ALA A 43 -2.01 5.24 7.23
C ALA A 43 -2.77 5.79 8.44
N PHE A 44 -3.35 4.93 9.29
CA PHE A 44 -4.32 5.28 10.34
C PHE A 44 -3.79 5.07 11.75
N ASP A 45 -2.55 4.62 11.89
CA ASP A 45 -1.94 4.32 13.20
C ASP A 45 -1.37 5.56 13.91
N ASP A 46 -0.93 5.36 15.16
CA ASP A 46 -0.34 6.43 15.97
C ASP A 46 1.04 6.86 15.46
N ASP A 47 1.76 6.00 14.75
CA ASP A 47 3.04 6.34 14.12
C ASP A 47 2.85 7.31 12.96
N ALA A 48 1.81 7.14 12.13
CA ALA A 48 1.44 8.09 11.09
C ALA A 48 1.12 9.47 11.68
N ARG A 49 0.34 9.51 12.78
CA ARG A 49 0.04 10.73 13.52
C ARG A 49 1.31 11.39 14.06
N SER A 50 2.17 10.58 14.68
CA SER A 50 3.40 11.06 15.31
C SER A 50 4.37 11.63 14.28
N ALA A 51 4.54 10.96 13.13
CA ALA A 51 5.36 11.46 12.03
C ALA A 51 4.87 12.82 11.52
N LEU A 52 3.56 12.96 11.25
CA LEU A 52 2.97 14.24 10.83
C LEU A 52 3.18 15.32 11.87
N ARG A 53 2.97 15.03 13.15
CA ARG A 53 3.17 16.01 14.24
C ARG A 53 4.63 16.48 14.31
N ILE A 54 5.58 15.57 14.30
CA ILE A 54 7.01 15.89 14.37
C ILE A 54 7.43 16.74 13.16
N VAL A 55 7.04 16.34 11.95
CA VAL A 55 7.34 17.11 10.73
C VAL A 55 6.72 18.50 10.80
N GLY A 56 5.47 18.60 11.27
CA GLY A 56 4.79 19.87 11.45
C GLY A 56 5.50 20.80 12.41
N GLU A 57 5.98 20.28 13.54
CA GLU A 57 6.75 21.03 14.53
C GLU A 57 8.09 21.51 13.98
N VAL A 58 8.83 20.63 13.31
CA VAL A 58 10.15 20.92 12.74
C VAL A 58 10.08 21.95 11.61
N LEU A 59 9.05 21.88 10.77
CA LEU A 59 8.91 22.77 9.60
C LEU A 59 8.02 23.99 9.85
N GLY A 60 7.46 24.15 11.05
CA GLY A 60 6.53 25.23 11.37
C GLY A 60 5.20 25.14 10.61
N THR A 61 4.75 23.92 10.29
CA THR A 61 3.53 23.62 9.49
C THR A 61 2.49 22.83 10.26
N GLN A 62 2.42 23.04 11.59
CA GLN A 62 1.56 22.26 12.50
C GLN A 62 0.10 22.25 12.06
N ASP A 63 -0.45 23.40 11.66
CA ASP A 63 -1.85 23.52 11.23
C ASP A 63 -2.13 22.68 9.97
N ARG A 64 -1.18 22.62 9.04
CA ARG A 64 -1.30 21.77 7.84
C ARG A 64 -1.30 20.29 8.21
N CYS A 65 -0.38 19.88 9.08
CA CYS A 65 -0.27 18.50 9.53
C CYS A 65 -1.49 18.05 10.34
N LEU A 66 -2.03 18.95 11.17
CA LEU A 66 -3.27 18.69 11.93
C LEU A 66 -4.47 18.48 10.97
N ARG A 67 -4.70 19.40 10.02
CA ARG A 67 -5.76 19.24 9.02
C ARG A 67 -5.62 17.95 8.20
N LEU A 68 -4.39 17.61 7.83
CA LEU A 68 -4.14 16.37 7.09
C LEU A 68 -4.47 15.13 7.93
N TRP A 69 -4.11 15.14 9.22
CA TRP A 69 -4.48 14.06 10.13
C TRP A 69 -6.00 13.92 10.30
N GLU A 70 -6.71 15.04 10.47
CA GLU A 70 -8.18 15.06 10.56
C GLU A 70 -8.81 14.49 9.26
N TYR A 71 -8.25 14.83 8.11
CA TYR A 71 -8.69 14.26 6.83
C TYR A 71 -8.45 12.76 6.78
N ILE A 72 -7.27 12.26 7.17
CA ILE A 72 -6.95 10.83 7.26
C ILE A 72 -7.97 10.12 8.16
N LYS A 73 -8.28 10.67 9.32
CA LYS A 73 -9.27 10.10 10.26
C LYS A 73 -10.69 10.08 9.67
N SER A 74 -11.04 11.09 8.86
CA SER A 74 -12.32 11.09 8.16
C SER A 74 -12.43 9.98 7.12
N LEU A 75 -11.34 9.69 6.39
CA LEU A 75 -11.29 8.60 5.43
C LEU A 75 -11.34 7.22 6.12
N GLU A 76 -10.66 7.08 7.25
CA GLU A 76 -10.74 5.87 8.08
C GLU A 76 -12.19 5.62 8.56
N ALA A 77 -12.84 6.66 9.06
CA ALA A 77 -14.23 6.58 9.52
C ALA A 77 -15.19 6.21 8.38
N ASP A 78 -15.00 6.78 7.18
CA ASP A 78 -15.79 6.44 5.99
C ASP A 78 -15.59 4.97 5.59
N LEU A 79 -14.34 4.49 5.48
CA LEU A 79 -14.04 3.09 5.17
C LEU A 79 -14.68 2.13 6.19
N LYS A 80 -14.50 2.40 7.49
CA LYS A 80 -15.09 1.61 8.57
C LYS A 80 -16.62 1.60 8.52
N SER A 81 -17.25 2.74 8.24
CA SER A 81 -18.71 2.82 8.15
C SER A 81 -19.26 1.98 7.00
N ARG A 82 -18.59 1.98 5.84
CA ARG A 82 -18.96 1.19 4.66
C ARG A 82 -18.79 -0.31 4.89
N THR A 83 -17.80 -0.72 5.68
CA THR A 83 -17.42 -2.12 5.90
C THR A 83 -17.81 -2.64 7.29
N SER A 84 -18.68 -1.92 8.00
CA SER A 84 -19.26 -2.35 9.27
C SER A 84 -20.36 -3.41 9.00
N PHE A 85 -19.95 -4.67 8.96
CA PHE A 85 -20.83 -5.81 8.85
C PHE A 85 -21.01 -6.49 10.21
N GLY A 86 -22.13 -7.18 10.41
CA GLY A 86 -22.32 -7.99 11.61
C GLY A 86 -21.33 -9.16 11.70
N ASP A 87 -21.18 -9.72 12.91
CA ASP A 87 -20.20 -10.80 13.18
C ASP A 87 -20.38 -12.06 12.34
N SER A 88 -21.61 -12.30 11.85
CA SER A 88 -21.93 -13.45 10.98
C SER A 88 -21.55 -13.24 9.51
N TYR A 89 -21.08 -12.05 9.13
CA TYR A 89 -20.72 -11.77 7.73
C TYR A 89 -19.39 -12.43 7.36
N ALA A 90 -19.44 -13.33 6.38
CA ALA A 90 -18.24 -13.97 5.84
C ALA A 90 -17.42 -12.96 5.02
N ARG A 91 -16.25 -12.61 5.52
CA ARG A 91 -15.33 -11.69 4.83
C ARG A 91 -14.76 -12.33 3.57
N PRO A 92 -14.67 -11.61 2.44
CA PRO A 92 -14.06 -12.14 1.23
C PRO A 92 -12.60 -12.52 1.45
N ASN A 93 -12.21 -13.70 0.97
CA ASN A 93 -10.83 -14.17 0.97
C ASN A 93 -10.06 -13.46 -0.16
N ALA A 94 -9.04 -12.70 0.21
CA ALA A 94 -8.23 -11.94 -0.71
C ALA A 94 -6.74 -12.30 -0.57
N TYR A 95 -6.03 -12.18 -1.68
CA TYR A 95 -4.58 -12.34 -1.76
C TYR A 95 -3.98 -11.13 -2.47
N ILE A 96 -2.89 -10.59 -1.93
CA ILE A 96 -2.05 -9.62 -2.61
C ILE A 96 -0.79 -10.30 -3.11
N GLY A 97 -0.51 -10.23 -4.42
CA GLY A 97 0.71 -10.76 -5.05
C GLY A 97 1.55 -9.67 -5.68
N GLY A 98 2.82 -9.96 -5.91
CA GLY A 98 3.75 -9.01 -6.52
C GLY A 98 4.20 -7.90 -5.60
N VAL A 99 4.06 -8.05 -4.29
CA VAL A 99 4.49 -7.04 -3.31
C VAL A 99 6.00 -6.87 -3.37
N SER A 100 6.44 -5.62 -3.53
CA SER A 100 7.86 -5.25 -3.54
C SER A 100 8.43 -5.14 -2.13
N PHE A 101 9.47 -5.90 -1.84
CA PHE A 101 10.26 -5.75 -0.61
C PHE A 101 11.70 -6.22 -0.89
N ARG A 102 12.70 -5.39 -0.55
CA ARG A 102 14.11 -5.67 -0.89
C ARG A 102 14.35 -6.01 -2.37
N GLY A 103 13.45 -5.56 -3.25
CA GLY A 103 13.44 -5.85 -4.68
C GLY A 103 12.05 -6.10 -5.23
N ALA A 104 11.98 -6.47 -6.50
CA ALA A 104 10.75 -6.84 -7.19
C ALA A 104 10.48 -8.34 -7.01
N HIS A 105 9.21 -8.71 -6.78
CA HIS A 105 8.78 -10.09 -6.59
C HIS A 105 7.68 -10.44 -7.58
N GLY A 106 7.53 -11.74 -7.87
CA GLY A 106 6.48 -12.28 -8.72
C GLY A 106 5.17 -12.51 -7.95
N LEU A 107 4.38 -13.47 -8.39
CA LEU A 107 3.11 -13.81 -7.74
C LEU A 107 3.29 -14.24 -6.27
N GLU A 108 4.44 -14.82 -5.93
CA GLU A 108 4.84 -15.30 -4.61
C GLU A 108 5.04 -14.18 -3.58
N GLY A 109 5.43 -12.97 -4.02
CA GLY A 109 5.64 -11.83 -3.13
C GLY A 109 4.33 -11.33 -2.55
N THR A 110 4.16 -11.43 -1.23
CA THR A 110 2.94 -11.07 -0.52
C THR A 110 3.22 -10.29 0.76
N GLN A 111 2.18 -9.89 1.46
CA GLN A 111 2.29 -9.22 2.76
C GLN A 111 1.14 -9.63 3.68
N SER A 112 1.47 -10.07 4.90
CA SER A 112 0.50 -10.19 5.99
C SER A 112 0.16 -8.82 6.56
N GLN A 113 -1.01 -8.71 7.19
CA GLN A 113 -1.54 -7.45 7.73
C GLN A 113 -1.46 -6.33 6.68
N TYR A 114 -1.88 -6.66 5.45
CA TYR A 114 -1.81 -5.73 4.32
C TYR A 114 -2.75 -4.55 4.55
N PRO A 115 -2.25 -3.30 4.74
CA PRO A 115 -3.05 -2.19 5.22
C PRO A 115 -4.32 -1.88 4.41
N PRO A 116 -4.33 -1.95 3.05
CA PRO A 116 -5.56 -1.79 2.30
C PRO A 116 -6.62 -2.86 2.57
N PHE A 117 -6.23 -4.10 2.90
CA PHE A 117 -7.17 -5.17 3.26
C PHE A 117 -7.73 -4.97 4.67
N GLU A 118 -6.85 -4.64 5.62
CA GLU A 118 -7.26 -4.33 7.00
C GLU A 118 -8.25 -3.17 7.06
N ALA A 119 -7.99 -2.10 6.28
CA ALA A 119 -8.83 -0.90 6.25
C ALA A 119 -10.28 -1.17 5.83
N VAL A 120 -10.53 -2.26 5.07
CA VAL A 120 -11.86 -2.66 4.61
C VAL A 120 -12.31 -4.01 5.22
N GLY A 121 -11.52 -4.59 6.10
CA GLY A 121 -11.83 -5.84 6.78
C GLY A 121 -11.92 -7.04 5.84
N ALA A 122 -11.09 -7.11 4.80
CA ALA A 122 -10.95 -8.31 3.99
C ALA A 122 -10.19 -9.40 4.76
N ASN A 123 -10.48 -10.68 4.45
CA ASN A 123 -9.70 -11.79 4.98
C ASN A 123 -8.44 -11.99 4.13
N ASN A 124 -7.31 -11.52 4.64
CA ASN A 124 -6.01 -11.68 3.98
C ASN A 124 -5.46 -13.09 4.21
N LEU A 125 -5.38 -13.91 3.17
CA LEU A 125 -4.94 -15.30 3.30
C LEU A 125 -3.48 -15.43 3.77
N ALA A 126 -2.64 -14.44 3.44
CA ALA A 126 -1.25 -14.39 3.89
C ALA A 126 -1.09 -14.34 5.41
N ASP A 127 -2.10 -13.83 6.15
CA ASP A 127 -2.06 -13.73 7.62
C ASP A 127 -1.99 -15.11 8.29
N SER A 128 -2.51 -16.15 7.61
CA SER A 128 -2.49 -17.54 8.12
C SER A 128 -1.09 -18.14 8.27
N ILE A 129 -0.08 -17.56 7.63
CA ILE A 129 1.33 -18.02 7.74
C ILE A 129 1.97 -17.58 9.07
N GLY A 130 1.50 -16.49 9.68
CA GLY A 130 2.04 -15.97 10.94
C GLY A 130 3.36 -15.21 10.81
N ILE A 131 3.82 -14.89 9.59
CA ILE A 131 4.96 -14.01 9.32
C ILE A 131 4.42 -12.57 9.27
N GLN A 132 5.09 -11.63 9.93
CA GLN A 132 4.71 -10.21 9.86
C GLN A 132 5.39 -9.51 8.67
N GLY A 133 4.64 -8.59 8.03
CA GLY A 133 5.15 -7.79 6.92
C GLY A 133 5.18 -8.54 5.59
N ALA A 134 6.10 -8.15 4.71
CA ALA A 134 6.22 -8.71 3.36
C ALA A 134 7.18 -9.92 3.32
N PHE A 135 6.79 -10.96 2.59
CA PHE A 135 7.54 -12.21 2.44
C PHE A 135 7.14 -12.94 1.15
N ASP A 136 7.92 -13.94 0.76
CA ASP A 136 7.56 -14.86 -0.31
C ASP A 136 6.82 -16.09 0.24
N VAL A 137 5.77 -16.48 -0.45
CA VAL A 137 4.99 -17.70 -0.17
C VAL A 137 5.12 -18.67 -1.35
N ASP A 138 5.13 -19.96 -1.08
CA ASP A 138 5.16 -20.96 -2.15
C ASP A 138 3.91 -20.88 -3.04
N ILE A 139 4.10 -21.05 -4.36
CA ILE A 139 3.00 -21.04 -5.33
C ILE A 139 1.95 -22.10 -5.01
N GLU A 140 2.38 -23.27 -4.55
CA GLU A 140 1.52 -24.37 -4.12
C GLU A 140 0.63 -23.97 -2.94
N GLN A 141 1.11 -23.09 -2.07
CA GLN A 141 0.30 -22.55 -0.97
C GLN A 141 -0.77 -21.59 -1.50
N ILE A 142 -0.46 -20.75 -2.50
CA ILE A 142 -1.44 -19.87 -3.14
C ILE A 142 -2.54 -20.72 -3.82
N ILE A 143 -2.15 -21.78 -4.52
CA ILE A 143 -3.07 -22.73 -5.15
C ILE A 143 -3.96 -23.40 -4.09
N LYS A 144 -3.39 -23.84 -2.97
CA LYS A 144 -4.12 -24.47 -1.86
C LYS A 144 -5.12 -23.51 -1.20
N TRP A 145 -4.77 -22.24 -1.09
CA TRP A 145 -5.68 -21.22 -0.54
C TRP A 145 -6.85 -20.92 -1.49
N ASP A 146 -6.63 -21.01 -2.78
CA ASP A 146 -7.59 -20.66 -3.84
C ASP A 146 -8.34 -19.36 -3.55
N PRO A 147 -7.65 -18.21 -3.51
CA PRO A 147 -8.23 -16.94 -3.12
C PRO A 147 -9.43 -16.57 -3.99
N GLN A 148 -10.49 -16.03 -3.37
CA GLN A 148 -11.66 -15.54 -4.10
C GLN A 148 -11.34 -14.31 -4.94
N TYR A 149 -10.41 -13.46 -4.45
CA TYR A 149 -9.95 -12.25 -5.12
C TYR A 149 -8.43 -12.19 -5.06
N ILE A 150 -7.82 -11.85 -6.19
CA ILE A 150 -6.38 -11.61 -6.29
C ILE A 150 -6.16 -10.15 -6.65
N PHE A 151 -5.32 -9.47 -5.87
CA PHE A 151 -4.78 -8.16 -6.19
C PHE A 151 -3.30 -8.31 -6.53
N LEU A 152 -2.82 -7.58 -7.53
CA LEU A 152 -1.43 -7.65 -7.98
C LEU A 152 -0.82 -6.26 -8.00
N GLU A 153 0.33 -6.08 -7.37
CA GLU A 153 1.08 -4.84 -7.54
C GLU A 153 1.46 -4.66 -9.00
N ILE A 154 0.89 -3.65 -9.62
CA ILE A 154 0.98 -3.43 -11.08
C ILE A 154 2.42 -3.21 -11.54
N ASN A 155 3.28 -2.68 -10.67
CA ASN A 155 4.71 -2.45 -10.97
C ASN A 155 5.45 -3.74 -11.30
N ASN A 156 5.02 -4.89 -10.74
CA ASN A 156 5.64 -6.18 -10.91
C ASN A 156 4.87 -7.11 -11.87
N ILE A 157 3.87 -6.57 -12.57
CA ILE A 157 2.99 -7.38 -13.44
C ILE A 157 3.78 -8.15 -14.51
N ALA A 158 4.85 -7.57 -15.06
CA ALA A 158 5.68 -8.23 -16.07
C ALA A 158 6.38 -9.49 -15.54
N LEU A 159 6.80 -9.50 -14.26
CA LEU A 159 7.37 -10.69 -13.62
C LEU A 159 6.33 -11.78 -13.45
N ILE A 160 5.13 -11.40 -13.02
CA ILE A 160 3.99 -12.30 -12.83
C ILE A 160 3.58 -12.91 -14.18
N GLU A 161 3.42 -12.10 -15.21
CA GLU A 161 3.09 -12.55 -16.56
C GLU A 161 4.17 -13.51 -17.11
N GLY A 162 5.46 -13.19 -16.94
CA GLY A 162 6.57 -14.04 -17.36
C GLY A 162 6.64 -15.39 -16.61
N LEU A 163 6.19 -15.48 -15.36
CA LEU A 163 6.00 -16.73 -14.63
C LEU A 163 4.85 -17.54 -15.26
N LEU A 164 3.71 -16.87 -15.46
CA LEU A 164 2.48 -17.53 -15.92
C LEU A 164 2.55 -18.00 -17.39
N GLU A 165 3.35 -17.33 -18.22
CA GLU A 165 3.67 -17.81 -19.57
C GLU A 165 4.41 -19.16 -19.55
N LYS A 166 5.25 -19.38 -18.55
CA LYS A 166 6.03 -20.62 -18.39
C LYS A 166 5.27 -21.71 -17.64
N ARG A 167 4.34 -21.31 -16.77
CA ARG A 167 3.56 -22.19 -15.88
C ARG A 167 2.06 -21.86 -15.94
N PRO A 168 1.41 -22.00 -17.12
CA PRO A 168 -0.01 -21.66 -17.29
C PRO A 168 -0.93 -22.53 -16.41
N GLU A 169 -0.49 -23.74 -16.01
CA GLU A 169 -1.25 -24.63 -15.12
C GLU A 169 -1.60 -23.99 -13.77
N ILE A 170 -0.84 -23.00 -13.29
CA ILE A 170 -1.16 -22.25 -12.08
C ILE A 170 -2.51 -21.54 -12.24
N LEU A 171 -2.75 -20.95 -13.42
CA LEU A 171 -3.97 -20.18 -13.69
C LEU A 171 -5.21 -21.06 -13.77
N GLU A 172 -5.06 -22.30 -14.28
CA GLU A 172 -6.17 -23.24 -14.43
C GLU A 172 -6.75 -23.65 -13.08
N THR A 173 -5.93 -23.62 -12.03
CA THR A 173 -6.34 -24.04 -10.68
C THR A 173 -7.01 -22.91 -9.89
N LEU A 174 -6.67 -21.62 -10.14
CA LEU A 174 -7.14 -20.48 -9.36
C LEU A 174 -8.55 -20.04 -9.75
N SER A 175 -9.49 -20.13 -8.82
CA SER A 175 -10.88 -19.72 -9.04
C SER A 175 -10.99 -18.23 -9.37
N ALA A 176 -10.20 -17.38 -8.75
CA ALA A 176 -10.13 -15.93 -9.03
C ALA A 176 -9.81 -15.66 -10.52
N VAL A 177 -8.95 -16.46 -11.13
CA VAL A 177 -8.63 -16.33 -12.58
C VAL A 177 -9.80 -16.79 -13.43
N ARG A 178 -10.37 -17.98 -13.14
CA ARG A 178 -11.52 -18.52 -13.89
C ARG A 178 -12.72 -17.59 -13.84
N GLU A 179 -12.95 -16.95 -12.69
CA GLU A 179 -14.08 -16.04 -12.46
C GLU A 179 -13.74 -14.59 -12.76
N ASP A 180 -12.55 -14.32 -13.30
CA ASP A 180 -12.12 -13.00 -13.72
C ASP A 180 -12.11 -11.98 -12.55
N ARG A 181 -11.62 -12.41 -11.37
CA ARG A 181 -11.51 -11.62 -10.13
C ARG A 181 -10.06 -11.30 -9.78
N VAL A 182 -9.30 -10.86 -10.78
CA VAL A 182 -7.92 -10.39 -10.63
C VAL A 182 -7.85 -8.90 -10.91
N TYR A 183 -7.22 -8.14 -10.02
CA TYR A 183 -7.20 -6.69 -10.05
C TYR A 183 -5.80 -6.14 -9.82
N SER A 184 -5.53 -4.95 -10.35
CA SER A 184 -4.28 -4.24 -10.05
C SER A 184 -4.34 -3.62 -8.66
N ASN A 185 -3.17 -3.42 -8.07
CA ASN A 185 -2.96 -2.57 -6.93
C ASN A 185 -1.76 -1.68 -7.20
N VAL A 186 -1.76 -0.44 -6.71
CA VAL A 186 -0.65 0.47 -6.91
C VAL A 186 0.33 0.29 -5.76
N ALA A 187 1.61 0.03 -6.08
CA ALA A 187 2.65 -0.06 -5.05
C ALA A 187 2.73 1.26 -4.26
N PHE A 188 2.77 1.16 -2.94
CA PHE A 188 2.83 2.33 -2.05
C PHE A 188 3.99 2.26 -1.05
N ARG A 189 4.76 1.18 -1.05
CA ARG A 189 5.96 1.03 -0.23
C ARG A 189 7.18 0.82 -1.12
N PHE A 190 8.19 1.66 -0.89
CA PHE A 190 9.54 1.53 -1.44
C PHE A 190 10.54 1.81 -0.32
N SER A 191 11.22 2.96 -0.35
CA SER A 191 12.06 3.43 0.76
C SER A 191 11.26 4.09 1.88
N ALA A 192 10.03 4.49 1.59
CA ALA A 192 9.05 5.08 2.49
C ALA A 192 7.64 4.65 2.07
N THR A 193 6.64 4.96 2.89
CA THR A 193 5.24 4.68 2.60
C THR A 193 4.56 5.89 1.99
N ASN A 194 3.97 5.72 0.80
CA ASN A 194 3.07 6.70 0.18
C ASN A 194 1.68 6.50 0.79
N THR A 195 1.42 7.22 1.88
CA THR A 195 0.19 7.07 2.69
C THR A 195 -1.07 7.31 1.86
N GLU A 196 -1.04 8.32 0.99
CA GLU A 196 -2.14 8.65 0.07
C GLU A 196 -2.49 7.50 -0.86
N MET A 197 -1.49 6.77 -1.35
CA MET A 197 -1.72 5.61 -2.21
C MET A 197 -2.19 4.39 -1.44
N ALA A 198 -1.75 4.19 -0.21
CA ALA A 198 -2.28 3.13 0.67
C ALA A 198 -3.78 3.32 0.91
N ILE A 199 -4.22 4.56 1.15
CA ILE A 199 -5.63 4.90 1.34
C ILE A 199 -6.42 4.74 0.03
N ALA A 200 -5.89 5.20 -1.11
CA ALA A 200 -6.53 5.02 -2.41
C ALA A 200 -6.72 3.54 -2.76
N ASN A 201 -5.70 2.70 -2.49
CA ASN A 201 -5.80 1.25 -2.61
C ASN A 201 -6.93 0.67 -1.72
N ALA A 202 -7.07 1.15 -0.48
CA ALA A 202 -8.14 0.70 0.41
C ALA A 202 -9.54 0.98 -0.17
N TYR A 203 -9.76 2.17 -0.74
CA TYR A 203 -11.01 2.48 -1.44
C TYR A 203 -11.24 1.59 -2.67
N TYR A 204 -10.18 1.32 -3.44
CA TYR A 204 -10.30 0.44 -4.58
C TYR A 204 -10.60 -1.01 -4.18
N VAL A 205 -9.89 -1.54 -3.20
CA VAL A 205 -10.16 -2.87 -2.63
C VAL A 205 -11.60 -2.94 -2.11
N GLY A 206 -12.04 -1.94 -1.35
CA GLY A 206 -13.42 -1.87 -0.87
C GLY A 206 -14.45 -1.90 -2.01
N LYS A 207 -14.21 -1.13 -3.09
CA LYS A 207 -15.08 -1.11 -4.27
C LYS A 207 -15.14 -2.45 -5.00
N VAL A 208 -14.03 -3.19 -5.03
CA VAL A 208 -13.98 -4.53 -5.64
C VAL A 208 -14.68 -5.56 -4.77
N LEU A 209 -14.42 -5.56 -3.46
CA LEU A 209 -14.93 -6.59 -2.54
C LEU A 209 -16.39 -6.36 -2.13
N TYR A 210 -16.80 -5.09 -2.05
CA TYR A 210 -18.12 -4.67 -1.54
C TYR A 210 -18.78 -3.64 -2.48
N PRO A 211 -19.04 -3.99 -3.75
CA PRO A 211 -19.44 -3.02 -4.80
C PRO A 211 -20.68 -2.22 -4.44
N GLU A 212 -21.64 -2.80 -3.72
CA GLU A 212 -22.86 -2.09 -3.29
C GLU A 212 -22.56 -0.99 -2.24
N LYS A 213 -21.58 -1.24 -1.34
CA LYS A 213 -21.19 -0.29 -0.30
C LYS A 213 -20.32 0.86 -0.82
N PHE A 214 -19.72 0.68 -1.99
CA PHE A 214 -18.85 1.66 -2.64
C PHE A 214 -19.41 2.09 -4.01
N SER A 215 -20.73 1.94 -4.24
CA SER A 215 -21.36 2.26 -5.52
C SER A 215 -21.25 3.74 -5.89
N ASP A 216 -21.21 4.62 -4.89
CA ASP A 216 -21.03 6.07 -5.00
C ASP A 216 -19.57 6.49 -5.27
N ILE A 217 -18.60 5.59 -5.09
CA ILE A 217 -17.18 5.89 -5.24
C ILE A 217 -16.75 5.77 -6.71
N ASP A 218 -16.36 6.89 -7.30
CA ASP A 218 -15.56 6.95 -8.52
C ASP A 218 -14.09 6.90 -8.10
N ILE A 219 -13.39 5.81 -8.42
CA ILE A 219 -12.03 5.58 -7.90
C ILE A 219 -11.01 6.58 -8.48
N GLU A 220 -11.18 7.02 -9.71
CA GLU A 220 -10.31 8.03 -10.32
C GLU A 220 -10.42 9.35 -9.55
N LYS A 221 -11.67 9.82 -9.34
CA LYS A 221 -11.94 11.05 -8.59
C LYS A 221 -11.54 10.95 -7.12
N LYS A 222 -11.79 9.79 -6.47
CA LYS A 222 -11.40 9.59 -5.07
C LYS A 222 -9.88 9.59 -4.92
N THR A 223 -9.14 8.98 -5.84
CA THR A 223 -7.68 9.03 -5.84
C THR A 223 -7.17 10.47 -6.04
N ASP A 224 -7.75 11.21 -6.98
CA ASP A 224 -7.39 12.61 -7.22
C ASP A 224 -7.73 13.51 -6.03
N GLU A 225 -8.86 13.29 -5.35
CA GLU A 225 -9.23 13.97 -4.10
C GLU A 225 -8.15 13.75 -3.02
N ILE A 226 -7.81 12.47 -2.76
CA ILE A 226 -6.82 12.08 -1.75
C ILE A 226 -5.46 12.69 -2.09
N THR A 227 -4.96 12.48 -3.32
CA THR A 227 -3.62 12.97 -3.69
C THR A 227 -3.54 14.49 -3.72
N LYS A 228 -4.63 15.18 -4.08
CA LYS A 228 -4.71 16.65 -4.01
C LYS A 228 -4.61 17.14 -2.58
N GLU A 229 -5.27 16.47 -1.63
CA GLU A 229 -5.19 16.86 -0.21
C GLU A 229 -3.79 16.61 0.36
N PHE A 230 -3.12 15.53 0.00
CA PHE A 230 -1.76 15.21 0.47
C PHE A 230 -0.67 16.01 -0.23
N LEU A 231 -0.74 16.14 -1.55
CA LEU A 231 0.37 16.59 -2.41
C LEU A 231 0.09 17.92 -3.12
N GLY A 232 -1.14 18.43 -3.01
CA GLY A 232 -1.58 19.66 -3.69
C GLY A 232 -1.96 19.47 -5.16
N ILE A 233 -1.80 18.27 -5.73
CA ILE A 233 -2.10 17.96 -7.13
C ILE A 233 -2.83 16.63 -7.28
N PRO A 234 -3.73 16.49 -8.28
CA PRO A 234 -4.33 15.20 -8.63
C PRO A 234 -3.32 14.34 -9.38
N LEU A 235 -3.22 13.04 -9.05
CA LEU A 235 -2.22 12.13 -9.63
C LEU A 235 -2.78 11.05 -10.55
N TYR A 236 -4.10 10.79 -10.56
CA TYR A 236 -4.63 9.60 -11.26
C TYR A 236 -4.30 9.59 -12.75
N SER A 237 -4.36 10.74 -13.40
CA SER A 237 -3.98 10.86 -14.82
C SER A 237 -2.50 10.49 -15.10
N HIS A 238 -1.61 10.73 -14.13
CA HIS A 238 -0.20 10.35 -14.22
C HIS A 238 -0.02 8.84 -14.00
N LEU A 239 -0.74 8.27 -13.01
CA LEU A 239 -0.77 6.82 -12.80
C LEU A 239 -1.24 6.09 -14.08
N LYS A 240 -2.30 6.60 -14.71
CA LYS A 240 -2.85 6.03 -15.96
C LYS A 240 -1.84 6.09 -17.12
N LYS A 241 -1.15 7.21 -17.28
CA LYS A 241 -0.10 7.36 -18.32
C LYS A 241 1.10 6.43 -18.11
N SER A 242 1.44 6.13 -16.87
CA SER A 242 2.53 5.19 -16.52
C SER A 242 2.07 3.73 -16.46
N GLY A 243 0.80 3.42 -16.74
CA GLY A 243 0.24 2.07 -16.68
C GLY A 243 -0.07 1.56 -15.26
N CYS A 244 0.08 2.43 -14.24
CA CYS A 244 -0.14 2.12 -12.83
C CYS A 244 -1.58 2.42 -12.37
N GLU A 245 -2.57 2.32 -13.24
CA GLU A 245 -3.97 2.57 -12.95
C GLU A 245 -4.66 1.41 -12.21
N PHE A 246 -5.73 1.73 -11.49
CA PHE A 246 -6.64 0.72 -10.95
C PHE A 246 -7.48 0.10 -12.06
N LYS A 247 -7.31 -1.21 -12.27
CA LYS A 247 -8.01 -1.94 -13.32
C LYS A 247 -8.12 -3.42 -13.04
N LYS A 248 -9.03 -4.05 -13.72
CA LYS A 248 -9.11 -5.51 -13.81
C LYS A 248 -7.98 -6.03 -14.68
N ILE A 249 -7.34 -7.12 -14.26
CA ILE A 249 -6.21 -7.74 -14.97
C ILE A 249 -6.72 -9.03 -15.62
N ASN A 250 -6.61 -9.11 -16.94
CA ASN A 250 -6.98 -10.31 -17.69
C ASN A 250 -5.81 -11.28 -17.75
N LEU A 251 -5.76 -12.24 -16.81
CA LEU A 251 -4.80 -13.34 -16.84
C LEU A 251 -5.27 -14.52 -17.71
N LYS A 252 -6.55 -14.58 -18.11
CA LYS A 252 -7.07 -15.66 -18.98
C LYS A 252 -6.38 -15.69 -20.35
N LYS A 253 -5.74 -14.59 -20.76
CA LYS A 253 -4.95 -14.55 -22.00
C LYS A 253 -3.79 -15.56 -22.03
N PHE A 254 -3.38 -16.10 -20.88
CA PHE A 254 -2.34 -17.13 -20.75
C PHE A 254 -2.91 -18.55 -20.63
N LEU A 255 -4.23 -18.71 -20.48
CA LEU A 255 -4.90 -20.02 -20.58
C LEU A 255 -4.93 -20.43 -22.05
N LYS A 256 -4.46 -21.63 -22.35
CA LYS A 256 -4.45 -22.20 -23.72
C LYS A 256 -5.75 -22.93 -24.03
#